data_4ac6a5a4a718aca069b39c36b9c7a38b
#
_entry.id   4ac6a5a4a718aca069b39c36b9c7a38b
#
_cell.length_a   1.000
_cell.length_b   1.000
_cell.length_c   1.000
_cell.angle_alpha   90.00
_cell.angle_beta   90.00
_cell.angle_gamma   90.00
#
_symmetry.space_group_name_H-M   'P 1'
#
loop_
_entity.id
_entity.type
_entity.pdbx_description
1 polymer ?
#
loop_
_entity_poly.entity_id
_entity_poly.type
_entity_poly.pdbx_seq_one_letter_code
_entity_poly.pdbx_strand_id
1 'polypeptide(L)'
;MLAPCKRSPNCVSSQANPSDAEHYIAPIHGTMESVRRAVDAFPRSRIIQEGKGYLYVEFRTKLLRYVDDVEFFFDGHVIHVRSCSRLGRRDFGVNRKRVEALRTVIEARR
;
A
#
# COMPACT_ATOMS: atom_id res chain seq x y z
N MET A 1 -8.99 -10.73 2.01
CA MET A 1 -7.57 -11.02 2.29
C MET A 1 -6.72 -10.65 1.09
N LEU A 2 -5.59 -10.06 1.34
CA LEU A 2 -4.68 -9.64 0.28
C LEU A 2 -3.76 -10.79 -0.12
N ALA A 3 -3.24 -10.74 -1.35
CA ALA A 3 -2.24 -11.70 -1.79
C ALA A 3 -0.97 -11.52 -0.92
N PRO A 4 -0.22 -12.59 -0.66
CA PRO A 4 1.01 -12.45 0.10
C PRO A 4 2.09 -11.73 -0.71
N CYS A 5 3.06 -11.16 0.00
CA CYS A 5 4.25 -10.61 -0.66
C CYS A 5 5.06 -11.72 -1.30
N LYS A 6 5.69 -11.40 -2.43
CA LYS A 6 6.72 -12.25 -2.99
C LYS A 6 7.96 -12.18 -2.08
N ARG A 7 8.91 -13.09 -2.30
CA ARG A 7 10.10 -13.20 -1.42
C ARG A 7 11.05 -12.01 -1.51
N SER A 8 11.07 -11.33 -2.66
CA SER A 8 12.00 -10.21 -2.86
C SER A 8 11.66 -9.05 -1.95
N PRO A 9 12.64 -8.19 -1.59
CA PRO A 9 12.43 -7.13 -0.61
C PRO A 9 11.60 -5.94 -1.09
N ASN A 10 11.16 -5.93 -2.34
CA ASN A 10 10.39 -4.82 -2.90
C ASN A 10 8.88 -4.98 -2.72
N CYS A 11 8.49 -5.49 -1.57
CA CYS A 11 7.07 -5.70 -1.23
C CYS A 11 6.89 -5.61 0.28
N VAL A 12 5.87 -4.88 0.72
CA VAL A 12 5.48 -4.82 2.13
C VAL A 12 4.01 -5.15 2.27
N SER A 13 3.63 -5.75 3.39
CA SER A 13 2.23 -6.12 3.65
C SER A 13 1.96 -6.15 5.14
N SER A 14 0.81 -5.62 5.54
CA SER A 14 0.37 -5.69 6.92
C SER A 14 -0.14 -7.07 7.29
N GLN A 15 -0.32 -7.96 6.31
CA GLN A 15 -0.71 -9.36 6.56
C GLN A 15 0.48 -10.31 6.52
N ALA A 16 1.70 -9.79 6.36
CA ALA A 16 2.92 -10.58 6.53
C ALA A 16 3.10 -10.92 8.00
N ASN A 17 3.94 -11.92 8.27
CA ASN A 17 4.27 -12.27 9.65
C ASN A 17 4.97 -11.08 10.31
N PRO A 18 4.50 -10.63 11.50
CA PRO A 18 5.16 -9.50 12.17
C PRO A 18 6.64 -9.68 12.47
N SER A 19 7.12 -10.92 12.52
CA SER A 19 8.55 -11.19 12.72
C SER A 19 9.35 -11.04 11.42
N ASP A 20 8.69 -10.91 10.28
CA ASP A 20 9.35 -10.71 8.98
C ASP A 20 9.58 -9.22 8.78
N ALA A 21 10.69 -8.71 9.33
CA ALA A 21 10.98 -7.28 9.30
C ALA A 21 11.10 -6.71 7.88
N GLU A 22 11.47 -7.55 6.91
CA GLU A 22 11.62 -7.11 5.53
C GLU A 22 10.28 -6.81 4.88
N HIS A 23 9.26 -7.61 5.15
CA HIS A 23 7.97 -7.52 4.47
C HIS A 23 6.85 -6.95 5.34
N TYR A 24 6.98 -7.01 6.66
CA TYR A 24 5.90 -6.55 7.52
C TYR A 24 5.83 -5.04 7.60
N ILE A 25 4.61 -4.51 7.55
CA ILE A 25 4.32 -3.12 7.86
C ILE A 25 3.02 -3.10 8.68
N ALA A 26 2.92 -2.16 9.62
CA ALA A 26 1.72 -2.09 10.45
C ALA A 26 0.49 -1.75 9.62
N PRO A 27 -0.70 -2.27 9.96
CA PRO A 27 -1.93 -1.85 9.30
C PRO A 27 -2.23 -0.38 9.60
N ILE A 28 -3.16 0.18 8.83
CA ILE A 28 -3.49 1.61 8.89
C ILE A 28 -4.82 1.77 9.61
N HIS A 29 -4.92 2.79 10.46
CA HIS A 29 -6.17 3.14 11.14
C HIS A 29 -6.87 4.25 10.38
N GLY A 30 -8.13 4.04 10.03
CA GLY A 30 -8.90 5.02 9.29
C GLY A 30 -10.09 4.39 8.61
N THR A 31 -10.66 5.12 7.67
CA THR A 31 -11.80 4.66 6.88
C THR A 31 -11.39 4.49 5.43
N MET A 32 -12.14 3.68 4.68
CA MET A 32 -11.87 3.55 3.24
C MET A 32 -12.07 4.86 2.51
N GLU A 33 -12.94 5.73 3.01
CA GLU A 33 -13.10 7.06 2.46
C GLU A 33 -11.83 7.89 2.62
N SER A 34 -11.21 7.84 3.80
CA SER A 34 -9.95 8.56 4.03
C SER A 34 -8.81 7.98 3.19
N VAL A 35 -8.80 6.66 2.96
CA VAL A 35 -7.84 6.04 2.04
C VAL A 35 -8.02 6.60 0.63
N ARG A 36 -9.27 6.64 0.15
CA ARG A 36 -9.59 7.14 -1.19
C ARG A 36 -9.11 8.58 -1.38
N ARG A 37 -9.38 9.43 -0.40
CA ARG A 37 -8.95 10.83 -0.45
C ARG A 37 -7.44 10.97 -0.47
N ALA A 38 -6.75 10.17 0.34
CA ALA A 38 -5.29 10.20 0.39
C ALA A 38 -4.71 9.78 -0.96
N VAL A 39 -5.22 8.70 -1.54
CA VAL A 39 -4.76 8.21 -2.84
C VAL A 39 -4.96 9.28 -3.92
N ASP A 40 -6.13 9.93 -3.93
CA ASP A 40 -6.42 10.96 -4.92
C ASP A 40 -5.48 12.16 -4.82
N ALA A 41 -4.91 12.41 -3.63
CA ALA A 41 -4.00 13.50 -3.43
C ALA A 41 -2.55 13.16 -3.82
N PHE A 42 -2.24 11.90 -4.05
CA PHE A 42 -0.88 11.48 -4.42
C PHE A 42 -0.71 11.50 -5.93
N PRO A 43 0.42 12.03 -6.43
CA PRO A 43 0.66 12.06 -7.87
C PRO A 43 0.95 10.68 -8.43
N ARG A 44 0.70 10.52 -9.71
CA ARG A 44 1.02 9.32 -10.48
C ARG A 44 0.35 8.06 -9.93
N SER A 45 -0.83 8.22 -9.33
CA SER A 45 -1.65 7.12 -8.87
C SER A 45 -2.86 6.95 -9.78
N ARG A 46 -3.34 5.72 -9.89
CA ARG A 46 -4.52 5.40 -10.67
C ARG A 46 -5.29 4.30 -9.96
N ILE A 47 -6.56 4.57 -9.62
CA ILE A 47 -7.43 3.57 -9.03
C ILE A 47 -7.87 2.60 -10.13
N ILE A 48 -7.58 1.32 -9.95
CA ILE A 48 -7.87 0.28 -10.93
C ILE A 48 -9.15 -0.45 -10.58
N GLN A 49 -9.36 -0.73 -9.30
CA GLN A 49 -10.52 -1.47 -8.85
C GLN A 49 -10.96 -0.96 -7.50
N GLU A 50 -12.26 -0.84 -7.32
CA GLU A 50 -12.85 -0.39 -6.07
C GLU A 50 -14.05 -1.26 -5.76
N GLY A 51 -14.09 -1.78 -4.53
CA GLY A 51 -15.20 -2.56 -4.04
C GLY A 51 -15.46 -2.22 -2.59
N LYS A 52 -16.42 -2.91 -1.99
CA LYS A 52 -16.74 -2.68 -0.59
C LYS A 52 -15.57 -3.13 0.28
N GLY A 53 -14.95 -2.18 0.97
CA GLY A 53 -13.80 -2.47 1.83
C GLY A 53 -12.54 -2.83 1.08
N TYR A 54 -12.45 -2.54 -0.22
CA TYR A 54 -11.29 -2.91 -1.03
C TYR A 54 -10.98 -1.80 -2.03
N LEU A 55 -9.68 -1.54 -2.19
CA LEU A 55 -9.19 -0.60 -3.19
C LEU A 55 -7.86 -1.09 -3.75
N TYR A 56 -7.77 -1.14 -5.08
CA TYR A 56 -6.53 -1.48 -5.77
C TYR A 56 -6.09 -0.28 -6.59
N VAL A 57 -4.83 0.13 -6.40
CA VAL A 57 -4.26 1.34 -6.99
C VAL A 57 -2.92 1.00 -7.62
N GLU A 58 -2.66 1.54 -8.80
CA GLU A 58 -1.33 1.54 -9.40
C GLU A 58 -0.66 2.87 -9.11
N PHE A 59 0.60 2.82 -8.64
CA PHE A 59 1.46 3.99 -8.51
C PHE A 59 2.62 3.85 -9.49
N ARG A 60 2.99 4.95 -10.15
CA ARG A 60 4.12 4.95 -11.07
C ARG A 60 5.26 5.75 -10.51
N THR A 61 6.48 5.26 -10.65
CA THR A 61 7.66 6.01 -10.21
C THR A 61 7.92 7.16 -11.17
N LYS A 62 8.53 8.23 -10.64
CA LYS A 62 8.66 9.49 -11.37
C LYS A 62 9.53 9.37 -12.62
N LEU A 63 10.70 8.78 -12.49
CA LEU A 63 11.68 8.78 -13.56
C LEU A 63 11.51 7.58 -14.51
N LEU A 64 11.49 6.38 -13.96
CA LEU A 64 11.51 5.16 -14.77
C LEU A 64 10.09 4.65 -15.05
N ARG A 65 9.08 5.24 -14.40
CA ARG A 65 7.68 4.91 -14.61
C ARG A 65 7.37 3.43 -14.33
N TYR A 66 8.10 2.84 -13.40
CA TYR A 66 7.79 1.50 -12.93
C TYR A 66 6.45 1.52 -12.20
N VAL A 67 5.72 0.43 -12.33
CA VAL A 67 4.41 0.31 -11.69
C VAL A 67 4.55 -0.46 -10.39
N ASP A 68 4.00 0.12 -9.32
CA ASP A 68 3.86 -0.54 -8.03
C ASP A 68 2.38 -0.76 -7.78
N ASP A 69 2.01 -1.97 -7.37
CA ASP A 69 0.63 -2.32 -7.07
C ASP A 69 0.39 -2.16 -5.57
N VAL A 70 -0.65 -1.39 -5.24
CA VAL A 70 -1.01 -1.12 -3.85
C VAL A 70 -2.46 -1.54 -3.63
N GLU A 71 -2.68 -2.37 -2.63
CA GLU A 71 -4.02 -2.84 -2.28
C GLU A 71 -4.33 -2.48 -0.84
N PHE A 72 -5.58 -2.10 -0.60
CA PHE A 72 -6.10 -1.79 0.74
C PHE A 72 -7.32 -2.67 0.98
N PHE A 73 -7.41 -3.21 2.20
CA PHE A 73 -8.52 -4.07 2.59
C PHE A 73 -8.94 -3.77 4.03
N PHE A 74 -10.18 -3.34 4.22
CA PHE A 74 -10.72 -3.07 5.53
C PHE A 74 -11.37 -4.36 6.08
N ASP A 75 -10.86 -4.82 7.23
CA ASP A 75 -11.33 -6.07 7.83
C ASP A 75 -12.42 -5.86 8.91
N GLY A 76 -12.90 -4.63 9.06
CA GLY A 76 -13.87 -4.26 10.08
C GLY A 76 -13.24 -3.53 11.26
N HIS A 77 -11.92 -3.54 11.38
CA HIS A 77 -11.18 -2.92 12.48
C HIS A 77 -10.05 -2.04 11.99
N VAL A 78 -9.24 -2.54 11.10
CA VAL A 78 -8.09 -1.82 10.55
C VAL A 78 -8.05 -1.99 9.05
N ILE A 79 -7.25 -1.16 8.39
CA ILE A 79 -7.03 -1.25 6.95
C ILE A 79 -5.72 -1.98 6.73
N HIS A 80 -5.81 -3.16 6.14
CA HIS A 80 -4.63 -3.88 5.69
C HIS A 80 -4.14 -3.29 4.39
N VAL A 81 -2.84 -3.31 4.19
CA VAL A 81 -2.22 -2.70 3.01
C VAL A 81 -1.09 -3.58 2.52
N ARG A 82 -0.99 -3.65 1.20
CA ARG A 82 0.12 -4.32 0.52
C ARG A 82 0.60 -3.40 -0.58
N SER A 83 1.90 -3.15 -0.63
CA SER A 83 2.51 -2.33 -1.68
C SER A 83 3.71 -3.08 -2.23
N CYS A 84 3.71 -3.36 -3.54
CA CYS A 84 4.66 -4.26 -4.15
C CYS A 84 5.03 -3.80 -5.56
N SER A 85 6.33 -3.79 -5.85
CA SER A 85 6.82 -3.49 -7.18
C SER A 85 6.61 -4.67 -8.10
N ARG A 86 6.22 -4.41 -9.34
CA ARG A 86 6.05 -5.48 -10.36
C ARG A 86 7.37 -6.03 -10.83
N LEU A 87 8.38 -5.17 -10.96
CA LEU A 87 9.66 -5.52 -11.53
C LEU A 87 10.77 -5.32 -10.52
N GLY A 88 11.89 -6.01 -10.76
CA GLY A 88 13.10 -5.87 -9.97
C GLY A 88 13.04 -6.64 -8.67
N ARG A 89 14.11 -6.53 -7.90
CA ARG A 89 14.24 -7.19 -6.60
C ARG A 89 14.31 -6.21 -5.46
N ARG A 90 14.85 -5.02 -5.70
CA ARG A 90 15.02 -3.97 -4.68
C ARG A 90 14.30 -2.72 -5.10
N ASP A 91 13.76 -2.02 -4.12
CA ASP A 91 13.06 -0.76 -4.35
C ASP A 91 13.63 0.37 -3.50
N PHE A 92 14.72 0.11 -2.77
CA PHE A 92 15.35 1.08 -1.86
C PHE A 92 14.35 1.65 -0.84
N GLY A 93 13.41 0.82 -0.41
CA GLY A 93 12.41 1.22 0.56
C GLY A 93 11.27 2.06 0.01
N VAL A 94 11.12 2.15 -1.30
CA VAL A 94 10.09 2.99 -1.91
C VAL A 94 8.68 2.55 -1.50
N ASN A 95 8.40 1.23 -1.49
CA ASN A 95 7.08 0.76 -1.11
C ASN A 95 6.77 1.04 0.36
N ARG A 96 7.73 0.85 1.26
CA ARG A 96 7.54 1.16 2.67
C ARG A 96 7.33 2.66 2.88
N LYS A 97 8.13 3.48 2.23
CA LYS A 97 7.99 4.95 2.34
C LYS A 97 6.65 5.41 1.83
N ARG A 98 6.16 4.79 0.73
CA ARG A 98 4.84 5.13 0.19
C ARG A 98 3.73 4.84 1.20
N VAL A 99 3.76 3.66 1.81
CA VAL A 99 2.74 3.30 2.79
C VAL A 99 2.79 4.24 3.99
N GLU A 100 3.99 4.59 4.47
CA GLU A 100 4.10 5.49 5.61
C GLU A 100 3.63 6.91 5.27
N ALA A 101 3.88 7.39 4.05
CA ALA A 101 3.37 8.68 3.61
C ALA A 101 1.84 8.67 3.53
N LEU A 102 1.26 7.59 2.99
CA LEU A 102 -0.19 7.43 2.95
C LEU A 102 -0.77 7.33 4.35
N ARG A 103 -0.13 6.58 5.24
CA ARG A 103 -0.55 6.46 6.65
C ARG A 103 -0.67 7.82 7.30
N THR A 104 0.33 8.67 7.13
CA THR A 104 0.34 10.00 7.73
C THR A 104 -0.89 10.80 7.33
N VAL A 105 -1.23 10.78 6.04
CA VAL A 105 -2.40 11.50 5.54
C VAL A 105 -3.70 10.86 6.03
N ILE A 106 -3.81 9.54 5.94
CA ILE A 106 -5.03 8.83 6.31
C ILE A 106 -5.32 8.98 7.80
N GLU A 107 -4.31 8.76 8.65
CA GLU A 107 -4.52 8.77 10.10
C GLU A 107 -4.71 10.18 10.65
N ALA A 108 -4.24 11.20 9.95
CA ALA A 108 -4.46 12.58 10.36
C ALA A 108 -5.91 13.02 10.23
N ARG A 109 -6.72 12.28 9.48
CA ARG A 109 -8.11 12.64 9.17
C ARG A 109 -9.15 11.87 9.95
N ARG A 110 -8.73 11.02 10.86
CA ARG A 110 -9.74 10.24 11.63
C ARG A 110 -10.33 11.02 12.79
#